data_f5c145039fc664a9f45e9bfa9a22b2f8
#
_entry.id   f5c145039fc664a9f45e9bfa9a22b2f8
#
_cell.length_a   1.000
_cell.length_b   1.000
_cell.length_c   1.000
_cell.angle_alpha   90.00
_cell.angle_beta   90.00
_cell.angle_gamma   90.00
#
_symmetry.space_group_name_H-M   'P 1'
#
loop_
_entity.id
_entity.type
_entity.pdbx_description
1 polymer ?
#
loop_
_entity_poly.entity_id
_entity_poly.type
_entity_poly.pdbx_seq_one_letter_code
_entity_poly.pdbx_strand_id
1 'polypeptide(L)'
;METLYYLILVPMVYVAFAVFFIGTAIRLVKIFRESKHPTTLQIFPEKRPKWLWALYDTFLFPTVRKHKPVLWVFLILFHIGILLLIIGHLELFGEFEIFQIIPHEVFLGRGFVGLIVSISLLYFLFRRFVSPVRE
;
A
#
# COMPACT_ATOMS: atom_id res chain seq x y z
N MET A 1 -32.21 -2.79 13.78
CA MET A 1 -31.39 -2.95 12.53
C MET A 1 -29.91 -2.75 12.79
N GLU A 2 -29.49 -1.86 13.67
CA GLU A 2 -28.07 -1.60 13.99
C GLU A 2 -27.33 -2.84 14.52
N THR A 3 -27.98 -3.62 15.39
CA THR A 3 -27.37 -4.84 15.98
C THR A 3 -27.06 -5.90 14.93
N LEU A 4 -27.89 -6.01 13.90
CA LEU A 4 -27.69 -6.96 12.81
C LEU A 4 -26.50 -6.56 11.91
N TYR A 5 -26.38 -5.26 11.64
CA TYR A 5 -25.23 -4.72 10.89
C TYR A 5 -23.91 -4.97 11.63
N TYR A 6 -23.92 -4.76 12.97
CA TYR A 6 -22.73 -4.99 13.79
C TYR A 6 -22.33 -6.47 13.82
N LEU A 7 -23.32 -7.36 13.89
CA LEU A 7 -23.10 -8.81 13.94
C LEU A 7 -22.56 -9.38 12.63
N ILE A 8 -22.82 -8.73 11.50
CA ILE A 8 -22.33 -9.15 10.18
C ILE A 8 -21.03 -8.45 9.81
N LEU A 9 -20.95 -7.13 9.99
CA LEU A 9 -19.77 -6.33 9.55
C LEU A 9 -18.51 -6.66 10.34
N VAL A 10 -18.61 -6.81 11.66
CA VAL A 10 -17.44 -7.07 12.49
C VAL A 10 -16.77 -8.40 12.13
N PRO A 11 -17.48 -9.56 12.09
CA PRO A 11 -16.87 -10.82 11.64
C PRO A 11 -16.33 -10.77 10.21
N MET A 12 -16.99 -10.07 9.28
CA MET A 12 -16.52 -9.93 7.91
C MET A 12 -15.17 -9.21 7.82
N VAL A 13 -15.00 -8.16 8.62
CA VAL A 13 -13.72 -7.43 8.68
C VAL A 13 -12.61 -8.35 9.17
N TYR A 14 -12.83 -9.09 10.27
CA TYR A 14 -11.83 -10.04 10.79
C TYR A 14 -11.49 -11.13 9.77
N VAL A 15 -12.48 -11.69 9.10
CA VAL A 15 -12.27 -12.70 8.06
C VAL A 15 -11.48 -12.13 6.89
N ALA A 16 -11.80 -10.91 6.42
CA ALA A 16 -11.09 -10.26 5.33
C ALA A 16 -9.61 -10.02 5.69
N PHE A 17 -9.33 -9.55 6.90
CA PHE A 17 -7.97 -9.38 7.39
C PHE A 17 -7.23 -10.71 7.54
N ALA A 18 -7.86 -11.72 8.09
CA ALA A 18 -7.27 -13.05 8.22
C ALA A 18 -6.89 -13.62 6.85
N VAL A 19 -7.78 -13.55 5.86
CA VAL A 19 -7.52 -14.00 4.48
C VAL A 19 -6.37 -13.20 3.86
N PHE A 20 -6.34 -11.88 4.06
CA PHE A 20 -5.28 -11.02 3.55
C PHE A 20 -3.91 -11.38 4.14
N PHE A 21 -3.81 -11.47 5.47
CA PHE A 21 -2.54 -11.78 6.14
C PHE A 21 -2.05 -13.20 5.83
N ILE A 22 -2.95 -14.20 5.88
CA ILE A 22 -2.59 -15.58 5.55
C ILE A 22 -2.17 -15.69 4.09
N GLY A 23 -2.91 -15.10 3.16
CA GLY A 23 -2.58 -15.11 1.74
C GLY A 23 -1.25 -14.42 1.44
N THR A 24 -0.98 -13.29 2.11
CA THR A 24 0.30 -12.58 1.99
C THR A 24 1.45 -13.40 2.55
N ALA A 25 1.29 -14.01 3.72
CA ALA A 25 2.29 -14.86 4.34
C ALA A 25 2.63 -16.08 3.45
N ILE A 26 1.63 -16.75 2.91
CA ILE A 26 1.83 -17.88 1.98
C ILE A 26 2.63 -17.42 0.74
N ARG A 27 2.27 -16.26 0.16
CA ARG A 27 2.99 -15.70 -0.99
C ARG A 27 4.43 -15.37 -0.66
N LEU A 28 4.70 -14.73 0.47
CA LEU A 28 6.05 -14.42 0.93
C LEU A 28 6.88 -15.69 1.11
N VAL A 29 6.35 -16.70 1.80
CA VAL A 29 7.02 -18.00 1.98
C VAL A 29 7.34 -18.63 0.62
N LYS A 30 6.41 -18.59 -0.32
CA LYS A 30 6.62 -19.12 -1.69
C LYS A 30 7.75 -18.39 -2.39
N ILE A 31 7.77 -17.07 -2.37
CA ILE A 31 8.83 -16.24 -2.97
C ILE A 31 10.19 -16.58 -2.35
N PHE A 32 10.29 -16.67 -1.03
CA PHE A 32 11.54 -17.01 -0.36
C PHE A 32 12.02 -18.44 -0.66
N ARG A 33 11.10 -19.38 -0.87
CA ARG A 33 11.45 -20.75 -1.27
C ARG A 33 11.90 -20.88 -2.72
N GLU A 34 11.27 -20.14 -3.62
CA GLU A 34 11.55 -20.20 -5.06
C GLU A 34 12.76 -19.37 -5.50
N SER A 35 13.18 -18.37 -4.70
CA SER A 35 14.28 -17.45 -5.06
C SER A 35 15.68 -18.07 -5.06
N LYS A 36 15.80 -19.39 -4.87
CA LYS A 36 17.09 -20.11 -4.83
C LYS A 36 17.62 -20.54 -6.21
N HIS A 37 16.91 -20.31 -7.28
CA HIS A 37 17.45 -20.56 -8.61
C HIS A 37 18.37 -19.40 -9.03
N PRO A 38 19.68 -19.64 -9.19
CA PRO A 38 20.58 -18.63 -9.70
C PRO A 38 20.18 -18.32 -11.15
N THR A 39 19.45 -17.23 -11.33
CA THR A 39 19.26 -16.70 -12.68
C THR A 39 20.59 -16.11 -13.13
N THR A 40 21.17 -16.64 -14.18
CA THR A 40 22.39 -16.12 -14.82
C THR A 40 22.18 -14.73 -15.45
N LEU A 41 20.97 -14.25 -15.53
CA LEU A 41 20.60 -12.93 -16.02
C LEU A 41 20.72 -11.89 -14.89
N GLN A 42 21.86 -11.23 -14.81
CA GLN A 42 22.00 -9.99 -14.03
C GLN A 42 21.43 -8.82 -14.84
N ILE A 43 20.14 -8.56 -14.67
CA ILE A 43 19.46 -7.46 -15.38
C ILE A 43 19.85 -6.08 -14.81
N PHE A 44 20.34 -6.03 -13.56
CA PHE A 44 20.73 -4.78 -12.89
C PHE A 44 22.09 -4.90 -12.21
N PRO A 45 22.92 -3.82 -12.24
CA PRO A 45 24.17 -3.81 -11.49
C PRO A 45 23.90 -4.00 -10.00
N GLU A 46 24.63 -4.93 -9.37
CA GLU A 46 24.54 -5.19 -7.95
C GLU A 46 25.00 -3.98 -7.15
N LYS A 47 24.04 -3.29 -6.52
CA LYS A 47 24.33 -2.24 -5.55
C LYS A 47 24.36 -2.85 -4.15
N ARG A 48 25.39 -2.59 -3.39
CA ARG A 48 25.49 -3.06 -1.99
C ARG A 48 25.25 -1.91 -1.02
N PRO A 49 24.54 -2.14 0.10
CA PRO A 49 23.86 -3.37 0.51
C PRO A 49 22.52 -3.59 -0.23
N LYS A 50 22.28 -4.80 -0.71
CA LYS A 50 21.13 -5.16 -1.57
C LYS A 50 19.77 -4.82 -0.93
N TRP A 51 19.61 -5.06 0.36
CA TRP A 51 18.34 -4.84 1.06
C TRP A 51 17.98 -3.36 1.20
N LEU A 52 18.96 -2.49 1.44
CA LEU A 52 18.71 -1.03 1.50
C LEU A 52 18.27 -0.48 0.13
N TRP A 53 18.90 -0.94 -0.94
CA TRP A 53 18.51 -0.54 -2.28
C TRP A 53 17.15 -1.10 -2.67
N ALA A 54 16.85 -2.34 -2.28
CA ALA A 54 15.53 -2.91 -2.48
C ALA A 54 14.44 -2.10 -1.77
N LEU A 55 14.66 -1.71 -0.52
CA LEU A 55 13.75 -0.83 0.21
C LEU A 55 13.63 0.54 -0.46
N TYR A 56 14.76 1.16 -0.82
CA TYR A 56 14.77 2.45 -1.50
C TYR A 56 13.99 2.40 -2.82
N ASP A 57 14.25 1.40 -3.66
CA ASP A 57 13.58 1.25 -4.95
C ASP A 57 12.07 0.93 -4.77
N THR A 58 11.73 0.15 -3.74
CA THR A 58 10.34 -0.23 -3.45
C THR A 58 9.49 0.93 -2.92
N PHE A 59 10.04 1.74 -2.02
CA PHE A 59 9.27 2.81 -1.37
C PHE A 59 9.38 4.16 -2.07
N LEU A 60 10.50 4.47 -2.70
CA LEU A 60 10.73 5.78 -3.28
C LEU A 60 10.65 5.83 -4.81
N PHE A 61 10.55 4.67 -5.48
CA PHE A 61 10.38 4.57 -6.93
C PHE A 61 11.30 5.53 -7.73
N PRO A 62 12.63 5.52 -7.53
CA PRO A 62 13.53 6.51 -8.10
C PRO A 62 13.51 6.57 -9.62
N THR A 63 13.28 5.45 -10.28
CA THR A 63 13.14 5.36 -11.74
C THR A 63 11.90 6.13 -12.23
N VAL A 64 10.78 5.99 -11.52
CA VAL A 64 9.54 6.73 -11.83
C VAL A 64 9.74 8.22 -11.58
N ARG A 65 10.37 8.59 -10.48
CA ARG A 65 10.71 9.97 -10.14
C ARG A 65 11.50 10.64 -11.25
N LYS A 66 12.52 9.96 -11.78
CA LYS A 66 13.42 10.50 -12.81
C LYS A 66 12.71 10.73 -14.16
N HIS A 67 11.85 9.79 -14.57
CA HIS A 67 11.25 9.82 -15.90
C HIS A 67 9.84 10.44 -15.94
N LYS A 68 9.09 10.36 -14.84
CA LYS A 68 7.68 10.80 -14.77
C LYS A 68 7.39 11.41 -13.38
N PRO A 69 7.90 12.63 -13.08
CA PRO A 69 7.82 13.22 -11.75
C PRO A 69 6.37 13.44 -11.28
N VAL A 70 5.46 13.84 -12.17
CA VAL A 70 4.04 14.01 -11.81
C VAL A 70 3.41 12.68 -11.37
N LEU A 71 3.65 11.61 -12.13
CA LEU A 71 3.19 10.27 -11.77
C LEU A 71 3.76 9.84 -10.41
N TRP A 72 5.03 10.15 -10.17
CA TRP A 72 5.69 9.82 -8.91
C TRP A 72 5.01 10.50 -7.71
N VAL A 73 4.65 11.78 -7.82
CA VAL A 73 3.93 12.49 -6.75
C VAL A 73 2.63 11.79 -6.41
N PHE A 74 1.79 11.48 -7.39
CA PHE A 74 0.52 10.78 -7.16
C PHE A 74 0.73 9.37 -6.62
N LEU A 75 1.79 8.67 -7.05
CA LEU A 75 2.13 7.35 -6.57
C LEU A 75 2.49 7.38 -5.08
N ILE A 76 3.32 8.33 -4.66
CA ILE A 76 3.71 8.50 -3.24
C ILE A 76 2.50 8.91 -2.39
N LEU A 77 1.71 9.90 -2.84
CA LEU A 77 0.50 10.32 -2.13
C LEU A 77 -0.49 9.17 -1.94
N PHE A 78 -0.67 8.34 -2.96
CA PHE A 78 -1.51 7.16 -2.91
C PHE A 78 -1.02 6.15 -1.87
N HIS A 79 0.27 5.82 -1.86
CA HIS A 79 0.83 4.85 -0.91
C HIS A 79 0.79 5.36 0.53
N ILE A 80 1.13 6.64 0.75
CA ILE A 80 1.02 7.26 2.06
C ILE A 80 -0.45 7.29 2.52
N GLY A 81 -1.36 7.65 1.62
CA GLY A 81 -2.79 7.68 1.93
C GLY A 81 -3.33 6.31 2.33
N ILE A 82 -2.98 5.25 1.57
CA ILE A 82 -3.38 3.88 1.92
C ILE A 82 -2.76 3.44 3.25
N LEU A 83 -1.48 3.75 3.48
CA LEU A 83 -0.84 3.42 4.75
C LEU A 83 -1.57 4.07 5.93
N LEU A 84 -1.92 5.36 5.82
CA LEU A 84 -2.67 6.07 6.84
C LEU A 84 -4.08 5.47 7.04
N LEU A 85 -4.76 5.07 5.96
CA LEU A 85 -6.05 4.39 6.06
C LEU A 85 -5.92 3.04 6.79
N ILE A 86 -4.89 2.26 6.49
CA ILE A 86 -4.64 0.98 7.18
C ILE A 86 -4.38 1.23 8.66
N ILE A 87 -3.52 2.20 9.00
CA ILE A 87 -3.22 2.55 10.39
C ILE A 87 -4.52 2.97 11.13
N GLY A 88 -5.33 3.82 10.50
CA GLY A 88 -6.61 4.23 11.10
C GLY A 88 -7.60 3.07 11.27
N HIS A 89 -7.57 2.06 10.39
CA HIS A 89 -8.43 0.89 10.55
C HIS A 89 -7.90 -0.10 11.61
N LEU A 90 -6.62 -0.03 11.99
CA LEU A 90 -6.09 -0.87 13.06
C LEU A 90 -6.73 -0.55 14.42
N GLU A 91 -7.24 0.66 14.61
CA GLU A 91 -7.98 1.04 15.83
C GLU A 91 -9.29 0.27 16.02
N LEU A 92 -9.85 -0.30 14.93
CA LEU A 92 -11.00 -1.19 15.05
C LEU A 92 -10.68 -2.50 15.81
N PHE A 93 -9.40 -2.85 15.93
CA PHE A 93 -8.93 -4.06 16.63
C PHE A 93 -8.52 -3.81 18.08
N GLY A 94 -8.26 -2.56 18.46
CA GLY A 94 -7.87 -2.19 19.81
C GLY A 94 -7.37 -0.75 19.90
N GLU A 95 -7.51 -0.15 21.08
CA GLU A 95 -6.98 1.17 21.37
C GLU A 95 -5.46 1.08 21.58
N PHE A 96 -4.70 1.32 20.54
CA PHE A 96 -3.26 1.37 20.62
C PHE A 96 -2.79 2.79 20.93
N GLU A 97 -2.31 3.05 22.14
CA GLU A 97 -1.82 4.37 22.57
C GLU A 97 -0.76 4.97 21.62
N ILE A 98 0.03 4.13 20.96
CA ILE A 98 1.07 4.53 19.99
C ILE A 98 0.47 5.28 18.76
N PHE A 99 -0.76 4.97 18.38
CA PHE A 99 -1.41 5.60 17.23
C PHE A 99 -2.23 6.84 17.61
N GLN A 100 -2.51 7.05 18.90
CA GLN A 100 -3.17 8.25 19.42
C GLN A 100 -2.29 9.51 19.36
N ILE A 101 -1.00 9.37 19.07
CA ILE A 101 -0.06 10.50 18.87
C ILE A 101 -0.44 11.31 17.63
N ILE A 102 -1.14 10.70 16.66
CA ILE A 102 -1.64 11.41 15.49
C ILE A 102 -3.07 11.89 15.83
N PRO A 103 -3.29 13.22 15.97
CA PRO A 103 -4.61 13.72 16.30
C PRO A 103 -5.60 13.29 15.24
N HIS A 104 -6.55 12.43 15.62
CA HIS A 104 -7.62 11.88 14.79
C HIS A 104 -8.36 12.94 13.99
N GLU A 105 -8.54 14.12 14.60
CA GLU A 105 -9.30 15.20 14.02
C GLU A 105 -8.62 15.85 12.82
N VAL A 106 -7.28 15.82 12.75
CA VAL A 106 -6.52 16.55 11.72
C VAL A 106 -6.19 15.69 10.52
N PHE A 107 -5.80 14.42 10.72
CA PHE A 107 -5.33 13.55 9.64
C PHE A 107 -6.37 12.52 9.16
N LEU A 108 -7.14 11.96 10.06
CA LEU A 108 -8.14 10.92 9.75
C LEU A 108 -9.57 11.46 9.84
N GLY A 109 -9.76 12.57 10.54
CA GLY A 109 -11.04 13.23 10.65
C GLY A 109 -11.50 13.82 9.31
N ARG A 110 -12.76 13.59 8.96
CA ARG A 110 -13.47 14.22 7.84
C ARG A 110 -13.03 13.87 6.43
N GLY A 111 -12.45 12.69 6.20
CA GLY A 111 -12.26 12.16 4.85
C GLY A 111 -11.10 12.76 4.06
N PHE A 112 -10.21 13.56 4.66
CA PHE A 112 -9.08 14.18 3.97
C PHE A 112 -8.14 13.14 3.34
N VAL A 113 -7.80 12.08 4.07
CA VAL A 113 -6.96 10.99 3.55
C VAL A 113 -7.68 10.25 2.43
N GLY A 114 -8.98 9.97 2.59
CA GLY A 114 -9.81 9.37 1.55
C GLY A 114 -9.86 10.23 0.28
N LEU A 115 -9.91 11.56 0.42
CA LEU A 115 -9.90 12.49 -0.71
C LEU A 115 -8.55 12.41 -1.47
N ILE A 116 -7.42 12.41 -0.76
CA ILE A 116 -6.09 12.27 -1.39
C ILE A 116 -5.99 10.96 -2.17
N VAL A 117 -6.41 9.84 -1.58
CA VAL A 117 -6.40 8.53 -2.24
C VAL A 117 -7.32 8.55 -3.47
N SER A 118 -8.52 9.13 -3.35
CA SER A 118 -9.48 9.21 -4.46
C SER A 118 -8.94 10.05 -5.62
N ILE A 119 -8.34 11.21 -5.34
CA ILE A 119 -7.72 12.06 -6.37
C ILE A 119 -6.58 11.31 -7.06
N SER A 120 -5.75 10.61 -6.30
CA SER A 120 -4.65 9.81 -6.86
C SER A 120 -5.16 8.69 -7.77
N LEU A 121 -6.22 7.98 -7.36
CA LEU A 121 -6.87 6.94 -8.17
C LEU A 121 -7.48 7.51 -9.44
N LEU A 122 -8.17 8.66 -9.37
CA LEU A 122 -8.72 9.34 -10.55
C LEU A 122 -7.61 9.75 -11.52
N TYR A 123 -6.50 10.24 -11.02
CA TYR A 123 -5.33 10.54 -11.86
C TYR A 123 -4.80 9.29 -12.58
N PHE A 124 -4.66 8.16 -11.89
CA PHE A 124 -4.21 6.91 -12.51
C PHE A 124 -5.21 6.39 -13.54
N LEU A 125 -6.50 6.48 -13.23
CA LEU A 125 -7.58 6.09 -14.14
C LEU A 125 -7.55 6.95 -15.40
N PHE A 126 -7.53 8.28 -15.26
CA PHE A 126 -7.46 9.23 -16.37
C PHE A 126 -6.23 8.97 -17.25
N ARG A 127 -5.07 8.79 -16.60
CA ARG A 127 -3.85 8.47 -17.33
C ARG A 127 -3.95 7.17 -18.12
N ARG A 128 -4.64 6.17 -17.60
CA ARG A 128 -4.85 4.89 -18.31
C ARG A 128 -5.68 5.06 -19.56
N PHE A 129 -6.66 5.97 -19.55
CA PHE A 129 -7.47 6.27 -20.73
C PHE A 129 -6.72 7.11 -21.78
N VAL A 130 -5.93 8.08 -21.32
CA VAL A 130 -5.22 9.01 -22.21
C VAL A 130 -3.94 8.41 -22.80
N SER A 131 -3.29 7.54 -22.07
CA SER A 131 -2.06 6.86 -22.52
C SER A 131 -2.40 5.40 -22.84
N PRO A 132 -2.82 5.07 -24.07
CA PRO A 132 -2.94 3.68 -24.47
C PRO A 132 -1.56 3.06 -24.36
N VAL A 133 -1.44 2.06 -23.46
CA VAL A 133 -0.25 1.23 -23.38
C VAL A 133 -0.16 0.52 -24.72
N ARG A 134 0.74 0.98 -25.57
CA ARG A 134 1.17 0.16 -26.70
C ARG A 134 2.00 -0.97 -26.09
N GLU A 135 1.41 -2.14 -26.11
CA GLU A 135 2.11 -3.39 -25.86
C GLU A 135 3.28 -3.55 -26.83
#